data_5f9e0db26eef42633f82e713b280427a
#
_entry.id   5f9e0db26eef42633f82e713b280427a
#
_cell.length_a   1.000
_cell.length_b   1.000
_cell.length_c   1.000
_cell.angle_alpha   90.00
_cell.angle_beta   90.00
_cell.angle_gamma   90.00
#
_symmetry.space_group_name_H-M   'P 1'
#
loop_
_entity.id
_entity.type
_entity.pdbx_description
1 polymer ?
#
loop_
_entity_poly.entity_id
_entity_poly.type
_entity_poly.pdbx_seq_one_letter_code
_entity_poly.pdbx_strand_id
1 'polypeptide(L)'
;MSKFASLLAIALLSIPPATCAAAPAPASGLPLPDLLPPAQPWNGASEKLVVPAGERWATPIEKSDFQDSPDAAGTLAFLRAMDAQSSLISLHGFGKSYQGRELVYALAKKPGAGKPVVMIQAGIHAGEIDGKDAGLMLLRDIAFRGRDDLLDLVDIVFIPILNVDAHENASPFGRPNMRGLRVKGARTNAQGLDLNRDYARLQSPEIAAVVALLRRFDPALYIDVHVSDGTDYQYDITYTFAGWGSYARSRATAGWLMNDYSADVDAALTAQGHVPGVYPSWIDQDQPAKGLRISAEGPRYSTGYGDFAGIPTVLVENHTMKPYKRRVLGTYVLLEQSIRTVARERERIARAKAEDRAARPARLLVGWERDPEPLATRDFKGYRYDRYDSKASGTSELRWTGEPVAIGLPVYGVRPTREIDFPRAWWIRPEQTDMIATLRAHGVQMETLAEACTLPLETVGFASGKERANPRVSVQPVALPAGAVRISSDQAGRALAAALLAPESDDSFLAQGYFDQALPPESRLPRHLLAPLADRMMQNDPALRERFAQALAADRALAADPQARLRWWLERSDYFERSLFTYPVFRERSAAACRFAGR
;
A
#
# COMPACT_ATOMS: atom_id res chain seq x y z
N MET A 1 73.71 10.00 16.26
CA MET A 1 72.64 9.80 15.27
C MET A 1 71.52 9.11 15.97
N SER A 2 70.57 9.85 16.53
CA SER A 2 69.51 9.39 17.40
C SER A 2 68.20 9.32 16.60
N LYS A 3 67.52 8.14 16.63
CA LYS A 3 66.21 7.94 16.05
C LYS A 3 65.14 8.23 17.10
N PHE A 4 64.32 9.25 16.89
CA PHE A 4 63.13 9.49 17.65
C PHE A 4 61.97 8.67 16.99
N ALA A 5 61.40 7.76 17.75
CA ALA A 5 60.17 7.09 17.42
C ALA A 5 59.06 7.74 18.25
N SER A 6 58.09 8.41 17.57
CA SER A 6 56.90 8.95 18.20
C SER A 6 55.82 7.88 18.23
N LEU A 7 55.45 7.44 19.42
CA LEU A 7 54.24 6.62 19.65
C LEU A 7 53.02 7.53 19.71
N LEU A 8 52.09 7.33 18.78
CA LEU A 8 50.78 7.93 18.78
C LEU A 8 49.84 7.05 19.62
N ALA A 9 49.47 7.48 20.81
CA ALA A 9 48.48 6.81 21.64
C ALA A 9 47.06 7.19 21.17
N ILE A 10 46.32 6.24 20.59
CA ILE A 10 44.89 6.41 20.27
C ILE A 10 44.11 6.13 21.56
N ALA A 11 43.55 7.15 22.16
CA ALA A 11 42.60 7.02 23.25
C ALA A 11 41.22 6.58 22.69
N LEU A 12 40.86 5.35 22.93
CA LEU A 12 39.49 4.84 22.71
C LEU A 12 38.59 5.47 23.76
N LEU A 13 37.82 6.48 23.36
CA LEU A 13 36.68 6.98 24.14
C LEU A 13 35.54 5.93 24.09
N SER A 14 35.38 5.20 25.18
CA SER A 14 34.20 4.36 25.39
C SER A 14 32.97 5.26 25.64
N ILE A 15 32.09 5.35 24.65
CA ILE A 15 30.78 5.97 24.81
C ILE A 15 29.95 5.00 25.66
N PRO A 16 29.45 5.40 26.84
CA PRO A 16 28.55 4.53 27.62
C PRO A 16 27.24 4.30 26.82
N PRO A 17 26.62 3.10 26.92
CA PRO A 17 25.35 2.85 26.29
C PRO A 17 24.32 3.86 26.81
N ALA A 18 23.61 4.51 25.88
CA ALA A 18 22.50 5.39 26.23
C ALA A 18 21.45 4.56 26.99
N THR A 19 21.33 4.78 28.28
CA THR A 19 20.23 4.26 29.08
C THR A 19 18.95 4.94 28.59
N CYS A 20 18.08 4.20 27.88
CA CYS A 20 16.71 4.63 27.65
C CYS A 20 16.07 4.89 29.02
N ALA A 21 15.88 6.14 29.38
CA ALA A 21 15.10 6.50 30.53
C ALA A 21 13.66 5.94 30.30
N ALA A 22 13.15 5.18 31.26
CA ALA A 22 11.76 4.73 31.22
C ALA A 22 10.84 5.94 31.05
N ALA A 23 9.92 5.85 30.10
CA ALA A 23 8.93 6.90 29.90
C ALA A 23 8.16 7.13 31.24
N PRO A 24 7.88 8.39 31.62
CA PRO A 24 7.13 8.67 32.83
C PRO A 24 5.75 7.98 32.75
N ALA A 25 5.30 7.46 33.90
CA ALA A 25 3.97 6.86 34.01
C ALA A 25 2.89 7.86 33.57
N PRO A 26 1.80 7.41 32.92
CA PRO A 26 0.75 8.31 32.45
C PRO A 26 0.14 9.09 33.61
N ALA A 27 0.08 10.40 33.46
CA ALA A 27 -0.34 11.32 34.54
C ALA A 27 -1.82 11.20 34.94
N SER A 28 -2.68 10.59 34.14
CA SER A 28 -4.14 10.53 34.36
C SER A 28 -4.62 9.34 35.17
N GLY A 29 -3.85 8.24 35.22
CA GLY A 29 -4.28 7.02 35.92
C GLY A 29 -5.54 6.33 35.34
N LEU A 30 -6.12 6.85 34.24
CA LEU A 30 -7.31 6.29 33.62
C LEU A 30 -6.88 5.24 32.56
N PRO A 31 -7.32 3.98 32.70
CA PRO A 31 -7.01 2.98 31.70
C PRO A 31 -7.79 3.28 30.39
N LEU A 32 -7.07 3.30 29.25
CA LEU A 32 -7.67 3.54 27.95
C LEU A 32 -8.84 2.59 27.61
N PRO A 33 -8.84 1.29 28.02
CA PRO A 33 -9.98 0.40 27.79
C PRO A 33 -11.31 0.92 28.30
N ASP A 34 -11.33 1.72 29.37
CA ASP A 34 -12.55 2.31 29.93
C ASP A 34 -13.09 3.48 29.10
N LEU A 35 -12.27 4.02 28.19
CA LEU A 35 -12.66 5.09 27.27
C LEU A 35 -13.15 4.54 25.91
N LEU A 36 -12.95 3.25 25.64
CA LEU A 36 -13.45 2.63 24.43
C LEU A 36 -14.97 2.43 24.50
N PRO A 37 -15.68 2.46 23.36
CA PRO A 37 -17.11 2.14 23.31
C PRO A 37 -17.42 0.81 24.00
N PRO A 38 -18.62 0.61 24.57
CA PRO A 38 -18.99 -0.66 25.19
C PRO A 38 -18.79 -1.86 24.26
N ALA A 39 -18.13 -2.91 24.74
CA ALA A 39 -18.00 -4.15 23.98
C ALA A 39 -19.37 -4.84 23.92
N GLN A 40 -19.80 -5.18 22.71
CA GLN A 40 -21.06 -5.90 22.52
C GLN A 40 -20.88 -7.39 22.84
N PRO A 41 -21.83 -8.02 23.55
CA PRO A 41 -21.86 -9.48 23.74
C PRO A 41 -21.84 -10.20 22.40
N TRP A 42 -21.10 -11.32 22.33
CA TRP A 42 -21.03 -12.13 21.13
C TRP A 42 -20.80 -13.60 21.51
N ASN A 43 -21.53 -14.50 20.87
CA ASN A 43 -21.50 -15.95 21.06
C ASN A 43 -21.70 -16.67 19.73
N GLY A 44 -20.89 -16.32 18.75
CA GLY A 44 -20.97 -16.91 17.39
C GLY A 44 -20.62 -18.39 17.36
N ALA A 45 -21.16 -19.11 16.37
CA ALA A 45 -20.92 -20.54 16.20
C ALA A 45 -19.43 -20.89 15.95
N SER A 46 -18.62 -19.94 15.52
CA SER A 46 -17.16 -20.08 15.34
C SER A 46 -16.39 -20.28 16.67
N GLU A 47 -17.00 -20.05 17.83
CA GLU A 47 -16.42 -20.39 19.13
C GLU A 47 -15.98 -21.86 19.24
N LYS A 48 -16.65 -22.77 18.54
CA LYS A 48 -16.31 -24.21 18.45
C LYS A 48 -14.95 -24.48 17.79
N LEU A 49 -14.34 -23.50 17.11
CA LEU A 49 -13.03 -23.61 16.50
C LEU A 49 -11.91 -23.54 17.55
N VAL A 50 -12.20 -22.98 18.72
CA VAL A 50 -11.24 -22.85 19.82
C VAL A 50 -10.95 -24.21 20.43
N VAL A 51 -9.68 -24.48 20.61
CA VAL A 51 -9.19 -25.69 21.27
C VAL A 51 -8.85 -25.36 22.72
N PRO A 52 -9.25 -26.22 23.68
CA PRO A 52 -8.88 -26.03 25.09
C PRO A 52 -7.36 -25.87 25.28
N ALA A 53 -6.93 -24.97 26.15
CA ALA A 53 -5.52 -24.63 26.37
C ALA A 53 -4.63 -25.83 26.74
N GLY A 54 -5.21 -26.88 27.35
CA GLY A 54 -4.51 -28.11 27.69
C GLY A 54 -4.29 -29.10 26.54
N GLU A 55 -4.92 -28.88 25.40
CA GLU A 55 -4.76 -29.72 24.24
C GLU A 55 -3.36 -29.58 23.62
N ARG A 56 -2.80 -30.68 23.13
CA ARG A 56 -1.44 -30.74 22.58
C ARG A 56 -1.19 -29.66 21.51
N TRP A 57 -2.17 -29.45 20.65
CA TRP A 57 -2.08 -28.54 19.51
C TRP A 57 -2.87 -27.24 19.70
N ALA A 58 -3.23 -26.89 20.96
CA ALA A 58 -3.71 -25.54 21.23
C ALA A 58 -2.64 -24.52 20.80
N THR A 59 -3.04 -23.53 20.01
CA THR A 59 -2.13 -22.47 19.57
C THR A 59 -1.71 -21.59 20.75
N PRO A 60 -0.60 -20.83 20.66
CA PRO A 60 -0.20 -19.93 21.74
C PRO A 60 -1.28 -18.95 22.14
N ILE A 61 -2.06 -18.44 21.18
CA ILE A 61 -3.15 -17.48 21.48
C ILE A 61 -4.31 -18.14 22.23
N GLU A 62 -4.65 -19.39 21.91
CA GLU A 62 -5.67 -20.17 22.64
C GLU A 62 -5.21 -20.47 24.08
N LYS A 63 -3.92 -20.77 24.29
CA LYS A 63 -3.34 -21.00 25.62
C LYS A 63 -3.39 -19.77 26.52
N SER A 64 -3.38 -18.57 25.96
CA SER A 64 -3.47 -17.31 26.68
C SER A 64 -4.90 -16.76 26.79
N ASP A 65 -5.91 -17.54 26.36
CA ASP A 65 -7.30 -17.07 26.23
C ASP A 65 -7.40 -15.75 25.43
N PHE A 66 -6.70 -15.71 24.31
CA PHE A 66 -6.65 -14.56 23.38
C PHE A 66 -6.15 -13.24 23.99
N GLN A 67 -5.32 -13.31 25.03
CA GLN A 67 -4.74 -12.13 25.69
C GLN A 67 -3.32 -11.80 25.18
N ASP A 68 -2.51 -12.82 24.86
CA ASP A 68 -1.12 -12.68 24.47
C ASP A 68 -0.86 -13.47 23.19
N SER A 69 -0.65 -12.76 22.10
CA SER A 69 -0.21 -13.34 20.84
C SER A 69 1.30 -13.61 20.90
N PRO A 70 1.79 -14.74 20.36
CA PRO A 70 3.21 -15.09 20.43
C PRO A 70 4.09 -14.08 19.67
N ASP A 71 5.29 -13.85 20.18
CA ASP A 71 6.35 -13.16 19.46
C ASP A 71 6.80 -13.95 18.20
N ALA A 72 7.77 -13.42 17.44
CA ALA A 72 8.25 -14.10 16.24
C ALA A 72 8.90 -15.45 16.57
N ALA A 73 9.65 -15.54 17.68
CA ALA A 73 10.29 -16.77 18.10
C ALA A 73 9.26 -17.84 18.48
N GLY A 74 8.24 -17.49 19.27
CA GLY A 74 7.14 -18.38 19.64
C GLY A 74 6.28 -18.80 18.44
N THR A 75 6.02 -17.87 17.50
CA THR A 75 5.34 -18.16 16.24
C THR A 75 6.11 -19.20 15.42
N LEU A 76 7.42 -18.98 15.23
CA LEU A 76 8.27 -19.91 14.48
C LEU A 76 8.44 -21.26 15.20
N ALA A 77 8.53 -21.27 16.53
CA ALA A 77 8.62 -22.52 17.29
C ALA A 77 7.36 -23.39 17.08
N PHE A 78 6.17 -22.77 17.09
CA PHE A 78 4.93 -23.49 16.84
C PHE A 78 4.85 -24.01 15.40
N LEU A 79 5.21 -23.19 14.41
CA LEU A 79 5.25 -23.60 13.00
C LEU A 79 6.28 -24.72 12.75
N ARG A 80 7.48 -24.65 13.33
CA ARG A 80 8.50 -25.73 13.25
C ARG A 80 8.02 -27.04 13.88
N ALA A 81 7.27 -26.95 14.98
CA ALA A 81 6.67 -28.13 15.57
C ALA A 81 5.63 -28.78 14.65
N MET A 82 4.85 -28.00 13.91
CA MET A 82 3.93 -28.52 12.91
C MET A 82 4.66 -29.13 11.71
N ASP A 83 5.68 -28.44 11.16
CA ASP A 83 6.54 -28.94 10.06
C ASP A 83 7.18 -30.30 10.42
N ALA A 84 7.72 -30.42 11.63
CA ALA A 84 8.37 -31.64 12.09
C ALA A 84 7.40 -32.83 12.28
N GLN A 85 6.10 -32.63 12.42
CA GLN A 85 5.11 -33.65 12.76
C GLN A 85 3.99 -33.85 11.73
N SER A 86 3.96 -33.03 10.68
CA SER A 86 2.98 -33.15 9.59
C SER A 86 3.67 -33.05 8.25
N SER A 87 3.45 -34.03 7.38
CA SER A 87 3.93 -33.96 5.99
C SER A 87 3.18 -32.94 5.13
N LEU A 88 2.13 -32.32 5.66
CA LEU A 88 1.31 -31.34 4.94
C LEU A 88 1.88 -29.93 5.03
N ILE A 89 2.71 -29.64 6.02
CA ILE A 89 3.26 -28.30 6.30
C ILE A 89 4.76 -28.31 6.11
N SER A 90 5.31 -27.30 5.45
CA SER A 90 6.76 -27.07 5.38
C SER A 90 7.08 -25.58 5.53
N LEU A 91 8.21 -25.26 6.17
CA LEU A 91 8.66 -23.88 6.37
C LEU A 91 9.76 -23.49 5.38
N HIS A 92 9.69 -22.26 4.91
CA HIS A 92 10.62 -21.71 3.94
C HIS A 92 10.98 -20.27 4.27
N GLY A 93 12.28 -19.94 4.24
CA GLY A 93 12.76 -18.57 4.22
C GLY A 93 12.55 -17.94 2.84
N PHE A 94 12.23 -16.64 2.80
CA PHE A 94 12.04 -15.94 1.52
C PHE A 94 12.74 -14.57 1.46
N GLY A 95 13.44 -14.18 2.51
CA GLY A 95 14.19 -12.94 2.58
C GLY A 95 14.62 -12.62 4.00
N LYS A 96 15.09 -11.40 4.17
CA LYS A 96 15.41 -10.83 5.48
C LYS A 96 14.76 -9.47 5.63
N SER A 97 14.35 -9.14 6.84
CA SER A 97 13.89 -7.79 7.20
C SER A 97 15.05 -6.79 7.17
N TYR A 98 14.72 -5.52 7.30
CA TYR A 98 15.73 -4.47 7.36
C TYR A 98 16.77 -4.67 8.47
N GLN A 99 16.38 -5.19 9.63
CA GLN A 99 17.29 -5.54 10.74
C GLN A 99 17.91 -6.93 10.61
N GLY A 100 17.72 -7.61 9.47
CA GLY A 100 18.35 -8.89 9.17
C GLY A 100 17.64 -10.12 9.74
N ARG A 101 16.43 -9.98 10.30
CA ARG A 101 15.60 -11.14 10.75
C ARG A 101 15.07 -11.90 9.55
N GLU A 102 14.97 -13.20 9.69
CA GLU A 102 14.48 -14.07 8.63
C GLU A 102 12.97 -13.85 8.39
N LEU A 103 12.59 -13.66 7.13
CA LEU A 103 11.21 -13.67 6.67
C LEU A 103 10.83 -15.09 6.26
N VAL A 104 9.76 -15.62 6.85
CA VAL A 104 9.36 -17.03 6.71
C VAL A 104 7.92 -17.14 6.23
N TYR A 105 7.66 -18.10 5.35
CA TYR A 105 6.29 -18.55 5.05
C TYR A 105 6.14 -20.04 5.32
N ALA A 106 4.94 -20.46 5.70
CA ALA A 106 4.54 -21.85 5.73
C ALA A 106 3.87 -22.21 4.39
N LEU A 107 4.27 -23.34 3.80
CA LEU A 107 3.61 -23.93 2.64
C LEU A 107 2.80 -25.13 3.11
N ALA A 108 1.48 -25.07 2.95
CA ALA A 108 0.59 -26.20 3.21
C ALA A 108 0.14 -26.79 1.88
N LYS A 109 0.41 -28.07 1.65
CA LYS A 109 0.07 -28.78 0.39
C LYS A 109 -0.09 -30.28 0.56
N LYS A 110 -0.89 -30.88 -0.31
CA LYS A 110 -0.92 -32.31 -0.61
C LYS A 110 -0.24 -32.59 -1.96
N PRO A 111 0.19 -33.84 -2.24
CA PRO A 111 0.65 -34.21 -3.58
C PRO A 111 -0.36 -33.82 -4.68
N GLY A 112 0.14 -33.38 -5.81
CA GLY A 112 -0.65 -32.95 -6.96
C GLY A 112 0.06 -31.79 -7.68
N ALA A 113 0.07 -31.80 -9.00
CA ALA A 113 0.65 -30.72 -9.81
C ALA A 113 -0.41 -29.72 -10.25
N GLY A 114 0.00 -28.46 -10.41
CA GLY A 114 -0.83 -27.41 -11.03
C GLY A 114 -2.01 -26.91 -10.16
N LYS A 115 -2.02 -27.19 -8.87
CA LYS A 115 -3.03 -26.63 -7.97
C LYS A 115 -2.86 -25.10 -7.85
N PRO A 116 -3.96 -24.33 -7.84
CA PRO A 116 -3.89 -22.90 -7.56
C PRO A 116 -3.38 -22.63 -6.14
N VAL A 117 -2.73 -21.51 -5.95
CA VAL A 117 -2.22 -21.07 -4.65
C VAL A 117 -3.12 -20.00 -4.07
N VAL A 118 -3.49 -20.14 -2.81
CA VAL A 118 -3.99 -19.05 -1.97
C VAL A 118 -2.83 -18.55 -1.12
N MET A 119 -2.44 -17.29 -1.31
CA MET A 119 -1.41 -16.64 -0.51
C MET A 119 -2.06 -15.75 0.55
N ILE A 120 -1.71 -15.98 1.81
CA ILE A 120 -2.22 -15.25 2.97
C ILE A 120 -1.05 -14.52 3.62
N GLN A 121 -1.18 -13.22 3.79
CA GLN A 121 -0.20 -12.38 4.46
C GLN A 121 -0.82 -11.76 5.71
N ALA A 122 -0.08 -11.77 6.82
CA ALA A 122 -0.44 -11.10 8.04
C ALA A 122 0.71 -10.23 8.57
N GLY A 123 0.38 -9.24 9.39
CA GLY A 123 1.35 -8.42 10.11
C GLY A 123 2.19 -7.51 9.23
N ILE A 124 1.67 -6.99 8.13
CA ILE A 124 2.30 -5.88 7.38
C ILE A 124 2.38 -4.64 8.26
N HIS A 125 1.33 -4.36 9.03
CA HIS A 125 1.37 -3.50 10.20
C HIS A 125 1.46 -4.40 11.43
N ALA A 126 2.53 -4.33 12.15
CA ALA A 126 2.92 -5.33 13.15
C ALA A 126 2.01 -5.42 14.39
N GLY A 127 1.13 -4.44 14.60
CA GLY A 127 0.08 -4.51 15.62
C GLY A 127 -1.21 -5.18 15.14
N GLU A 128 -1.36 -5.44 13.84
CA GLU A 128 -2.54 -5.99 13.19
C GLU A 128 -2.31 -7.49 12.90
N ILE A 129 -2.35 -8.29 13.97
CA ILE A 129 -1.89 -9.69 13.93
C ILE A 129 -3.01 -10.73 14.04
N ASP A 130 -4.25 -10.31 13.84
CA ASP A 130 -5.42 -11.21 13.82
C ASP A 130 -5.24 -12.34 12.79
N GLY A 131 -4.71 -12.00 11.59
CA GLY A 131 -4.40 -12.94 10.53
C GLY A 131 -3.30 -13.93 10.89
N LYS A 132 -2.30 -13.52 11.72
CA LYS A 132 -1.27 -14.43 12.23
C LYS A 132 -1.90 -15.55 13.07
N ASP A 133 -2.69 -15.16 14.07
CA ASP A 133 -3.23 -16.15 15.00
C ASP A 133 -4.34 -17.00 14.34
N ALA A 134 -5.18 -16.43 13.49
CA ALA A 134 -6.16 -17.16 12.69
C ALA A 134 -5.49 -18.17 11.73
N GLY A 135 -4.40 -17.76 11.07
CA GLY A 135 -3.65 -18.63 10.17
C GLY A 135 -2.96 -19.78 10.91
N LEU A 136 -2.41 -19.55 12.11
CA LEU A 136 -1.87 -20.61 12.95
C LEU A 136 -2.94 -21.64 13.36
N MET A 137 -4.14 -21.17 13.73
CA MET A 137 -5.29 -22.05 14.05
C MET A 137 -5.69 -22.86 12.81
N LEU A 138 -5.79 -22.25 11.65
CA LEU A 138 -6.17 -22.90 10.40
C LEU A 138 -5.14 -23.98 9.98
N LEU A 139 -3.85 -23.64 9.99
CA LEU A 139 -2.79 -24.61 9.67
C LEU A 139 -2.76 -25.78 10.66
N ARG A 140 -2.99 -25.53 11.96
CA ARG A 140 -3.14 -26.55 12.98
C ARG A 140 -4.30 -27.50 12.65
N ASP A 141 -5.45 -26.96 12.25
CA ASP A 141 -6.63 -27.78 11.93
C ASP A 141 -6.42 -28.59 10.65
N ILE A 142 -5.73 -28.02 9.66
CA ILE A 142 -5.31 -28.73 8.45
C ILE A 142 -4.37 -29.91 8.82
N ALA A 143 -3.38 -29.65 9.66
CA ALA A 143 -2.35 -30.64 9.97
C ALA A 143 -2.83 -31.76 10.90
N PHE A 144 -3.74 -31.48 11.87
CA PHE A 144 -4.01 -32.38 12.99
C PHE A 144 -5.50 -32.54 13.36
N ARG A 145 -6.41 -31.86 12.69
CA ARG A 145 -7.84 -31.87 13.08
C ARG A 145 -8.80 -32.13 11.90
N GLY A 146 -8.30 -32.83 10.87
CA GLY A 146 -9.12 -33.31 9.76
C GLY A 146 -9.67 -32.23 8.83
N ARG A 147 -8.94 -31.10 8.71
CA ARG A 147 -9.23 -30.04 7.71
C ARG A 147 -8.30 -30.13 6.50
N ASP A 148 -7.63 -31.24 6.32
CA ASP A 148 -6.71 -31.47 5.22
C ASP A 148 -7.41 -31.56 3.85
N ASP A 149 -8.75 -31.73 3.82
CA ASP A 149 -9.60 -31.60 2.63
C ASP A 149 -9.42 -30.24 1.92
N LEU A 150 -9.08 -29.19 2.65
CA LEU A 150 -8.77 -27.87 2.09
C LEU A 150 -7.60 -27.90 1.11
N LEU A 151 -6.69 -28.87 1.24
CA LEU A 151 -5.51 -29.03 0.40
C LEU A 151 -5.72 -29.95 -0.81
N ASP A 152 -6.91 -30.48 -1.03
CA ASP A 152 -7.15 -31.41 -2.16
C ASP A 152 -7.00 -30.70 -3.52
N LEU A 153 -7.48 -29.47 -3.64
CA LEU A 153 -7.51 -28.71 -4.88
C LEU A 153 -6.72 -27.40 -4.85
N VAL A 154 -6.14 -27.02 -3.70
CA VAL A 154 -5.46 -25.73 -3.49
C VAL A 154 -4.20 -25.96 -2.66
N ASP A 155 -3.16 -25.19 -2.93
CA ASP A 155 -2.00 -25.07 -2.04
C ASP A 155 -2.08 -23.71 -1.32
N ILE A 156 -1.58 -23.65 -0.07
CA ILE A 156 -1.63 -22.44 0.76
C ILE A 156 -0.20 -21.97 1.05
N VAL A 157 0.08 -20.69 0.79
CA VAL A 157 1.28 -19.99 1.25
C VAL A 157 0.85 -19.00 2.32
N PHE A 158 1.36 -19.17 3.53
CA PHE A 158 1.02 -18.34 4.68
C PHE A 158 2.24 -17.60 5.23
N ILE A 159 2.24 -16.27 5.17
CA ILE A 159 3.22 -15.37 5.77
C ILE A 159 2.64 -14.90 7.11
N PRO A 160 3.12 -15.42 8.26
CA PRO A 160 2.53 -15.10 9.57
C PRO A 160 2.84 -13.68 10.03
N ILE A 161 4.06 -13.20 9.78
CA ILE A 161 4.54 -11.88 10.21
C ILE A 161 5.41 -11.30 9.11
N LEU A 162 4.91 -10.31 8.37
CA LEU A 162 5.73 -9.65 7.36
C LEU A 162 6.67 -8.62 7.99
N ASN A 163 6.15 -7.73 8.83
CA ASN A 163 6.91 -6.68 9.49
C ASN A 163 7.48 -7.20 10.82
N VAL A 164 8.40 -8.15 10.73
CA VAL A 164 8.94 -8.84 11.89
C VAL A 164 9.71 -7.91 12.83
N ASP A 165 10.39 -6.87 12.31
CA ASP A 165 11.16 -5.93 13.14
C ASP A 165 10.25 -5.10 14.04
N ALA A 166 9.15 -4.58 13.51
CA ALA A 166 8.18 -3.85 14.30
C ALA A 166 7.35 -4.76 15.20
N HIS A 167 7.16 -6.04 14.83
CA HIS A 167 6.50 -7.03 15.67
C HIS A 167 7.31 -7.31 16.94
N GLU A 168 8.64 -7.46 16.83
CA GLU A 168 9.53 -7.65 17.97
C GLU A 168 9.72 -6.38 18.83
N ASN A 169 9.34 -5.22 18.29
CA ASN A 169 9.32 -3.95 19.03
C ASN A 169 7.90 -3.62 19.55
N ALA A 170 7.16 -4.65 19.99
CA ALA A 170 5.82 -4.49 20.54
C ALA A 170 5.84 -3.79 21.90
N SER A 171 4.81 -3.00 22.18
CA SER A 171 4.66 -2.30 23.44
C SER A 171 3.19 -2.12 23.84
N PRO A 172 2.89 -1.83 25.13
CA PRO A 172 1.53 -1.47 25.55
C PRO A 172 1.00 -0.19 24.88
N PHE A 173 1.90 0.66 24.38
CA PHE A 173 1.59 1.93 23.73
C PHE A 173 1.40 1.79 22.22
N GLY A 174 1.74 0.65 21.64
CA GLY A 174 1.46 0.32 20.25
C GLY A 174 -0.05 0.17 20.02
N ARG A 175 -0.63 0.97 19.12
CA ARG A 175 -2.05 0.86 18.72
C ARG A 175 -3.01 0.77 19.93
N PRO A 176 -3.03 1.74 20.85
CA PRO A 176 -3.78 1.65 22.12
C PRO A 176 -5.30 1.58 21.92
N ASN A 177 -5.83 2.06 20.79
CA ASN A 177 -7.24 1.97 20.40
C ASN A 177 -7.70 0.56 20.00
N MET A 178 -6.77 -0.38 19.76
CA MET A 178 -7.11 -1.77 19.42
C MET A 178 -7.44 -2.57 20.67
N ARG A 179 -8.67 -3.06 20.75
CA ARG A 179 -9.13 -3.85 21.89
C ARG A 179 -8.50 -5.25 21.88
N GLY A 180 -8.13 -5.74 23.04
CA GLY A 180 -7.73 -7.11 23.30
C GLY A 180 -6.27 -7.26 23.74
N LEU A 181 -5.33 -7.44 22.85
CA LEU A 181 -3.93 -7.77 23.20
C LEU A 181 -3.27 -6.72 24.11
N ARG A 182 -2.46 -7.21 25.05
CA ARG A 182 -1.73 -6.37 26.01
C ARG A 182 -0.62 -5.55 25.37
N VAL A 183 0.08 -6.14 24.41
CA VAL A 183 1.14 -5.48 23.65
C VAL A 183 0.92 -5.64 22.15
N LYS A 184 1.31 -4.64 21.38
CA LYS A 184 1.13 -4.61 19.92
C LYS A 184 2.32 -3.91 19.25
N GLY A 185 2.69 -4.37 18.06
CA GLY A 185 3.74 -3.77 17.26
C GLY A 185 3.34 -2.43 16.62
N ALA A 186 4.33 -1.76 16.06
CA ALA A 186 4.16 -0.49 15.38
C ALA A 186 3.57 -0.65 13.96
N ARG A 187 3.13 0.45 13.36
CA ARG A 187 2.63 0.48 11.97
C ARG A 187 3.77 0.35 10.96
N THR A 188 4.80 1.18 11.10
CA THR A 188 5.92 1.25 10.16
C THR A 188 6.97 0.18 10.46
N ASN A 189 7.81 -0.15 9.46
CA ASN A 189 8.96 -1.02 9.67
C ASN A 189 10.11 -0.28 10.39
N ALA A 190 11.25 -0.94 10.58
CA ALA A 190 12.42 -0.37 11.24
C ALA A 190 13.08 0.79 10.46
N GLN A 191 12.72 1.02 9.20
CA GLN A 191 13.13 2.19 8.42
C GLN A 191 12.16 3.38 8.56
N GLY A 192 11.05 3.22 9.30
CA GLY A 192 9.98 4.21 9.36
C GLY A 192 9.05 4.20 8.13
N LEU A 193 9.13 3.17 7.28
CA LEU A 193 8.30 3.05 6.09
C LEU A 193 6.97 2.33 6.41
N ASP A 194 5.88 2.85 5.87
CA ASP A 194 4.62 2.11 5.80
C ASP A 194 4.72 1.09 4.65
N LEU A 195 4.79 -0.18 5.00
CA LEU A 195 4.97 -1.27 4.03
C LEU A 195 3.82 -1.35 3.03
N ASN A 196 2.57 -0.99 3.45
CA ASN A 196 1.43 -0.93 2.54
C ASN A 196 1.35 0.40 1.75
N ARG A 197 2.50 1.04 1.50
CA ARG A 197 2.73 2.15 0.56
C ARG A 197 3.94 1.88 -0.34
N ASP A 198 4.56 0.70 -0.20
CA ASP A 198 5.86 0.41 -0.80
C ASP A 198 5.82 -0.59 -1.96
N TYR A 199 4.66 -1.19 -2.28
CA TYR A 199 4.54 -2.19 -3.35
C TYR A 199 5.00 -1.71 -4.72
N ALA A 200 4.85 -0.43 -5.02
CA ALA A 200 5.36 0.17 -6.26
C ALA A 200 6.85 0.53 -6.19
N ARG A 201 7.35 0.89 -5.00
CA ARG A 201 8.69 1.45 -4.80
C ARG A 201 9.75 0.40 -4.51
N LEU A 202 9.40 -0.66 -3.78
CA LEU A 202 10.31 -1.72 -3.31
C LEU A 202 11.52 -1.17 -2.52
N GLN A 203 11.31 -0.15 -1.70
CA GLN A 203 12.37 0.44 -0.85
C GLN A 203 12.66 -0.43 0.37
N SER A 204 11.65 -1.19 0.84
CA SER A 204 11.82 -2.12 1.95
C SER A 204 12.20 -3.51 1.44
N PRO A 205 13.13 -4.20 2.09
CA PRO A 205 13.44 -5.59 1.75
C PRO A 205 12.25 -6.53 1.94
N GLU A 206 11.37 -6.23 2.88
CA GLU A 206 10.16 -7.00 3.17
C GLU A 206 9.22 -7.03 1.96
N ILE A 207 8.87 -5.87 1.40
CA ILE A 207 7.96 -5.81 0.24
C ILE A 207 8.64 -6.33 -1.03
N ALA A 208 9.92 -6.06 -1.23
CA ALA A 208 10.66 -6.66 -2.34
C ALA A 208 10.61 -8.19 -2.30
N ALA A 209 10.72 -8.79 -1.11
CA ALA A 209 10.61 -10.24 -0.92
C ALA A 209 9.17 -10.75 -1.16
N VAL A 210 8.13 -10.04 -0.71
CA VAL A 210 6.72 -10.39 -0.99
C VAL A 210 6.42 -10.33 -2.48
N VAL A 211 6.86 -9.28 -3.17
CA VAL A 211 6.67 -9.16 -4.63
C VAL A 211 7.35 -10.31 -5.38
N ALA A 212 8.53 -10.74 -4.92
CA ALA A 212 9.20 -11.91 -5.48
C ALA A 212 8.38 -13.21 -5.26
N LEU A 213 7.74 -13.38 -4.08
CA LEU A 213 6.84 -14.51 -3.82
C LEU A 213 5.57 -14.45 -4.67
N LEU A 214 4.94 -13.29 -4.80
CA LEU A 214 3.75 -13.09 -5.65
C LEU A 214 4.05 -13.48 -7.10
N ARG A 215 5.23 -13.12 -7.60
CA ARG A 215 5.67 -13.52 -8.95
C ARG A 215 5.99 -15.01 -9.06
N ARG A 216 6.59 -15.60 -8.02
CA ARG A 216 6.94 -17.02 -7.99
C ARG A 216 5.71 -17.93 -7.98
N PHE A 217 4.73 -17.60 -7.15
CA PHE A 217 3.56 -18.45 -6.93
C PHE A 217 2.38 -18.08 -7.84
N ASP A 218 2.33 -16.88 -8.38
CA ASP A 218 1.23 -16.35 -9.18
C ASP A 218 -0.15 -16.70 -8.59
N PRO A 219 -0.45 -16.31 -7.33
CA PRO A 219 -1.57 -16.86 -6.60
C PRO A 219 -2.91 -16.61 -7.32
N ALA A 220 -3.82 -17.57 -7.15
CA ALA A 220 -5.21 -17.43 -7.58
C ALA A 220 -5.97 -16.43 -6.70
N LEU A 221 -5.52 -16.27 -5.46
CA LEU A 221 -6.01 -15.25 -4.52
C LEU A 221 -4.88 -14.86 -3.57
N TYR A 222 -4.67 -13.56 -3.39
CA TYR A 222 -3.82 -12.97 -2.39
C TYR A 222 -4.68 -12.28 -1.33
N ILE A 223 -4.48 -12.62 -0.05
CA ILE A 223 -5.22 -12.05 1.08
C ILE A 223 -4.23 -11.32 1.98
N ASP A 224 -4.43 -10.02 2.18
CA ASP A 224 -3.66 -9.17 3.07
C ASP A 224 -4.52 -8.79 4.28
N VAL A 225 -4.14 -9.28 5.48
CA VAL A 225 -4.97 -9.17 6.69
C VAL A 225 -4.54 -8.00 7.55
N HIS A 226 -5.46 -7.07 7.75
CA HIS A 226 -5.32 -5.82 8.49
C HIS A 226 -6.34 -5.67 9.62
N VAL A 227 -6.30 -4.51 10.30
CA VAL A 227 -7.26 -4.09 11.30
C VAL A 227 -7.57 -2.60 11.14
N SER A 228 -8.84 -2.24 11.14
CA SER A 228 -9.35 -0.88 10.91
C SER A 228 -8.91 0.17 11.95
N ASP A 229 -9.05 1.45 11.61
CA ASP A 229 -8.51 2.56 12.41
C ASP A 229 -9.30 2.93 13.66
N GLY A 230 -10.62 2.71 13.73
CA GLY A 230 -11.31 2.93 15.00
C GLY A 230 -12.66 3.65 14.99
N THR A 231 -13.21 4.05 13.84
CA THR A 231 -14.63 4.44 13.76
C THR A 231 -15.50 3.23 14.11
N ASP A 232 -16.48 3.37 15.01
CA ASP A 232 -17.27 2.23 15.48
C ASP A 232 -18.48 1.92 14.60
N TYR A 233 -18.68 0.62 14.33
CA TYR A 233 -19.80 0.08 13.56
C TYR A 233 -20.07 -1.38 13.93
N GLN A 234 -21.17 -1.96 13.44
CA GLN A 234 -21.59 -3.31 13.85
C GLN A 234 -20.81 -4.44 13.17
N TYR A 235 -20.27 -4.22 11.98
CA TYR A 235 -19.46 -5.23 11.28
C TYR A 235 -18.24 -5.59 12.12
N ASP A 236 -17.88 -6.87 12.20
CA ASP A 236 -16.66 -7.33 12.87
C ASP A 236 -15.58 -7.73 11.88
N ILE A 237 -15.95 -8.22 10.72
CA ILE A 237 -15.05 -8.53 9.61
C ILE A 237 -15.45 -7.67 8.42
N THR A 238 -14.59 -6.75 8.04
CA THR A 238 -14.76 -5.99 6.80
C THR A 238 -13.63 -6.33 5.84
N TYR A 239 -13.90 -6.20 4.55
CA TYR A 239 -12.90 -6.43 3.52
C TYR A 239 -13.16 -5.54 2.29
N THR A 240 -12.12 -5.40 1.47
CA THR A 240 -12.20 -4.64 0.23
C THR A 240 -11.22 -5.19 -0.81
N PHE A 241 -11.36 -4.73 -2.03
CA PHE A 241 -10.46 -4.98 -3.14
C PHE A 241 -10.41 -3.76 -4.06
N ALA A 242 -9.41 -3.68 -4.92
CA ALA A 242 -9.17 -2.50 -5.75
C ALA A 242 -10.45 -2.04 -6.47
N GLY A 243 -10.82 -0.78 -6.22
CA GLY A 243 -11.88 -0.06 -6.93
C GLY A 243 -13.28 -0.65 -6.85
N TRP A 244 -13.56 -1.60 -5.97
CA TRP A 244 -14.87 -2.24 -5.87
C TRP A 244 -15.40 -2.72 -7.23
N GLY A 245 -14.55 -3.29 -8.06
CA GLY A 245 -14.88 -3.72 -9.40
C GLY A 245 -15.16 -2.59 -10.40
N SER A 246 -15.72 -1.47 -9.97
CA SER A 246 -16.07 -0.35 -10.85
C SER A 246 -14.87 0.44 -11.35
N TYR A 247 -13.84 0.58 -10.52
CA TYR A 247 -12.61 1.33 -10.84
C TYR A 247 -11.39 0.42 -10.98
N ALA A 248 -11.54 -0.88 -10.81
CA ALA A 248 -10.47 -1.84 -11.01
C ALA A 248 -10.03 -1.87 -12.47
N ARG A 249 -8.73 -2.03 -12.70
CA ARG A 249 -8.16 -2.25 -14.02
C ARG A 249 -8.41 -3.68 -14.51
N SER A 250 -8.28 -4.66 -13.62
CA SER A 250 -8.53 -6.08 -13.86
C SER A 250 -10.02 -6.39 -13.72
N ARG A 251 -10.79 -6.13 -14.79
CA ARG A 251 -12.26 -6.16 -14.77
C ARG A 251 -12.86 -7.55 -14.52
N ALA A 252 -12.28 -8.57 -15.12
CA ALA A 252 -12.79 -9.94 -15.02
C ALA A 252 -12.58 -10.51 -13.61
N THR A 253 -11.38 -10.32 -13.03
CA THR A 253 -11.09 -10.75 -11.65
C THR A 253 -11.83 -9.92 -10.62
N ALA A 254 -11.96 -8.61 -10.82
CA ALA A 254 -12.75 -7.75 -9.93
C ALA A 254 -14.23 -8.12 -9.94
N GLY A 255 -14.79 -8.48 -11.11
CA GLY A 255 -16.17 -8.98 -11.22
C GLY A 255 -16.37 -10.27 -10.43
N TRP A 256 -15.42 -11.21 -10.47
CA TRP A 256 -15.44 -12.42 -9.65
C TRP A 256 -15.38 -12.11 -8.16
N LEU A 257 -14.45 -11.23 -7.73
CA LEU A 257 -14.33 -10.82 -6.33
C LEU A 257 -15.62 -10.20 -5.80
N MET A 258 -16.23 -9.31 -6.59
CA MET A 258 -17.40 -8.54 -6.17
C MET A 258 -18.69 -9.39 -6.10
N ASN A 259 -18.85 -10.36 -6.98
CA ASN A 259 -20.11 -11.10 -7.10
C ASN A 259 -20.06 -12.47 -6.42
N ASP A 260 -19.03 -13.26 -6.70
CA ASP A 260 -18.98 -14.67 -6.28
C ASP A 260 -18.23 -14.85 -4.96
N TYR A 261 -17.01 -14.29 -4.88
CA TYR A 261 -16.19 -14.36 -3.67
C TYR A 261 -16.89 -13.68 -2.48
N SER A 262 -17.39 -12.45 -2.67
CA SER A 262 -18.08 -11.73 -1.60
C SER A 262 -19.31 -12.46 -1.11
N ALA A 263 -20.13 -13.00 -2.00
CA ALA A 263 -21.33 -13.74 -1.62
C ALA A 263 -21.03 -14.98 -0.75
N ASP A 264 -19.97 -15.73 -1.13
CA ASP A 264 -19.56 -16.91 -0.38
C ASP A 264 -19.03 -16.58 1.00
N VAL A 265 -18.14 -15.57 1.08
CA VAL A 265 -17.51 -15.16 2.33
C VAL A 265 -18.54 -14.55 3.29
N ASP A 266 -19.44 -13.70 2.79
CA ASP A 266 -20.51 -13.12 3.61
C ASP A 266 -21.46 -14.17 4.15
N ALA A 267 -21.84 -15.15 3.33
CA ALA A 267 -22.69 -16.26 3.76
C ALA A 267 -22.01 -17.11 4.85
N ALA A 268 -20.72 -17.45 4.68
CA ALA A 268 -19.98 -18.24 5.65
C ALA A 268 -19.79 -17.50 6.98
N LEU A 269 -19.39 -16.24 6.95
CA LEU A 269 -19.24 -15.39 8.13
C LEU A 269 -20.57 -15.27 8.90
N THR A 270 -21.67 -14.98 8.17
CA THR A 270 -23.00 -14.85 8.75
C THR A 270 -23.45 -16.15 9.41
N ALA A 271 -23.24 -17.31 8.76
CA ALA A 271 -23.58 -18.63 9.30
C ALA A 271 -22.81 -18.97 10.58
N GLN A 272 -21.63 -18.38 10.78
CA GLN A 272 -20.81 -18.57 11.97
C GLN A 272 -21.02 -17.48 13.04
N GLY A 273 -21.98 -16.57 12.85
CA GLY A 273 -22.36 -15.54 13.81
C GLY A 273 -21.53 -14.26 13.74
N HIS A 274 -20.82 -14.05 12.63
CA HIS A 274 -20.10 -12.80 12.35
C HIS A 274 -20.96 -11.85 11.52
N VAL A 275 -20.62 -10.57 11.53
CA VAL A 275 -21.29 -9.54 10.73
C VAL A 275 -20.30 -9.03 9.68
N PRO A 276 -20.33 -9.63 8.47
CA PRO A 276 -19.45 -9.18 7.38
C PRO A 276 -19.91 -7.85 6.81
N GLY A 277 -18.98 -7.14 6.21
CA GLY A 277 -19.27 -5.90 5.50
C GLY A 277 -18.10 -5.43 4.63
N VAL A 278 -18.42 -4.43 3.84
CA VAL A 278 -17.44 -3.70 3.04
C VAL A 278 -16.62 -2.82 3.98
N TYR A 279 -15.29 -2.79 3.82
CA TYR A 279 -14.44 -1.86 4.57
C TYR A 279 -14.86 -0.40 4.29
N PRO A 280 -15.28 0.35 5.31
CA PRO A 280 -15.79 1.69 5.12
C PRO A 280 -14.62 2.70 4.95
N SER A 281 -14.36 3.12 3.73
CA SER A 281 -13.45 4.24 3.46
C SER A 281 -14.16 5.56 3.76
N TRP A 282 -14.05 6.03 5.00
CA TRP A 282 -14.69 7.27 5.44
C TRP A 282 -14.16 8.50 4.73
N ILE A 283 -15.04 9.44 4.39
CA ILE A 283 -14.65 10.77 3.91
C ILE A 283 -14.04 11.57 5.06
N ASP A 284 -14.64 11.42 6.25
CA ASP A 284 -14.21 12.10 7.47
C ASP A 284 -14.63 11.23 8.68
N GLN A 285 -13.66 10.74 9.43
CA GLN A 285 -13.93 9.85 10.58
C GLN A 285 -14.59 10.58 11.76
N ASP A 286 -14.35 11.90 11.87
CA ASP A 286 -14.95 12.74 12.91
C ASP A 286 -16.36 13.21 12.55
N GLN A 287 -16.75 13.02 11.29
CA GLN A 287 -18.07 13.36 10.73
C GLN A 287 -18.61 12.21 9.86
N PRO A 288 -18.95 11.04 10.46
CA PRO A 288 -19.36 9.85 9.71
C PRO A 288 -20.55 10.09 8.76
N ALA A 289 -21.42 11.04 9.08
CA ALA A 289 -22.56 11.41 8.23
C ALA A 289 -22.15 11.96 6.85
N LYS A 290 -20.89 12.40 6.67
CA LYS A 290 -20.37 12.77 5.34
C LYS A 290 -20.28 11.59 4.37
N GLY A 291 -20.33 10.35 4.89
CA GLY A 291 -20.44 9.13 4.10
C GLY A 291 -19.11 8.50 3.73
N LEU A 292 -19.18 7.64 2.72
CA LEU A 292 -18.11 6.74 2.31
C LEU A 292 -17.61 7.09 0.89
N ARG A 293 -16.40 6.67 0.60
CA ARG A 293 -15.78 6.81 -0.72
C ARG A 293 -15.41 5.44 -1.29
N ILE A 294 -15.73 5.23 -2.57
CA ILE A 294 -15.18 4.16 -3.41
C ILE A 294 -14.21 4.80 -4.39
N SER A 295 -12.98 4.30 -4.47
CA SER A 295 -11.91 4.94 -5.23
C SER A 295 -11.16 3.92 -6.08
N ALA A 296 -10.59 4.36 -7.19
CA ALA A 296 -9.48 3.66 -7.83
C ALA A 296 -8.27 3.62 -6.89
N GLU A 297 -7.37 2.69 -7.14
CA GLU A 297 -6.15 2.52 -6.35
C GLU A 297 -4.92 2.44 -7.25
N GLY A 298 -3.82 3.04 -6.78
CA GLY A 298 -2.52 2.93 -7.43
C GLY A 298 -1.73 1.72 -6.92
N PRO A 299 -0.65 1.30 -7.64
CA PRO A 299 0.11 0.10 -7.29
C PRO A 299 0.96 0.21 -6.03
N ARG A 300 0.91 1.31 -5.27
CA ARG A 300 1.61 1.45 -4.00
C ARG A 300 1.00 0.62 -2.86
N TYR A 301 -0.28 0.25 -2.96
CA TYR A 301 -1.04 -0.53 -2.00
C TYR A 301 -1.07 -2.01 -2.40
N SER A 302 -1.23 -2.93 -1.46
CA SER A 302 -1.32 -4.38 -1.75
C SER A 302 -2.43 -4.71 -2.76
N THR A 303 -3.63 -4.17 -2.56
CA THR A 303 -4.80 -4.33 -3.44
C THR A 303 -4.57 -3.71 -4.82
N GLY A 304 -4.09 -2.48 -4.87
CA GLY A 304 -3.75 -1.81 -6.12
C GLY A 304 -2.64 -2.53 -6.88
N TYR A 305 -1.59 -2.99 -6.18
CA TYR A 305 -0.53 -3.80 -6.80
C TYR A 305 -1.08 -5.07 -7.44
N GLY A 306 -1.93 -5.80 -6.70
CA GLY A 306 -2.58 -6.99 -7.23
C GLY A 306 -3.39 -6.71 -8.50
N ASP A 307 -4.18 -5.63 -8.51
CA ASP A 307 -4.94 -5.20 -9.69
C ASP A 307 -4.03 -4.89 -10.89
N PHE A 308 -2.89 -4.21 -10.67
CA PHE A 308 -1.92 -3.92 -11.71
C PHE A 308 -1.12 -5.15 -12.18
N ALA A 309 -0.89 -6.12 -11.30
CA ALA A 309 -0.18 -7.36 -11.59
C ALA A 309 -1.09 -8.48 -12.13
N GLY A 310 -2.41 -8.28 -12.17
CA GLY A 310 -3.39 -9.30 -12.57
C GLY A 310 -3.47 -10.45 -11.56
N ILE A 311 -3.39 -10.13 -10.26
CA ILE A 311 -3.52 -11.03 -9.12
C ILE A 311 -4.76 -10.62 -8.33
N PRO A 312 -5.82 -11.46 -8.25
CA PRO A 312 -6.96 -11.17 -7.39
C PRO A 312 -6.50 -10.95 -5.95
N THR A 313 -6.78 -9.78 -5.38
CA THR A 313 -6.28 -9.39 -4.05
C THR A 313 -7.40 -8.85 -3.18
N VAL A 314 -7.48 -9.37 -1.96
CA VAL A 314 -8.44 -8.95 -0.93
C VAL A 314 -7.68 -8.38 0.24
N LEU A 315 -8.04 -7.17 0.63
CA LEU A 315 -7.65 -6.55 1.90
C LEU A 315 -8.73 -6.88 2.93
N VAL A 316 -8.35 -7.55 4.02
CA VAL A 316 -9.22 -7.80 5.16
C VAL A 316 -8.94 -6.75 6.22
N GLU A 317 -9.99 -6.11 6.72
CA GLU A 317 -9.91 -5.07 7.75
C GLU A 317 -10.82 -5.43 8.91
N ASN A 318 -10.25 -6.13 9.89
CA ASN A 318 -10.97 -6.51 11.10
C ASN A 318 -11.29 -5.29 11.95
N HIS A 319 -12.46 -5.29 12.60
CA HIS A 319 -12.84 -4.10 13.36
C HIS A 319 -12.08 -3.98 14.67
N THR A 320 -11.25 -2.96 14.78
CA THR A 320 -10.32 -2.70 15.90
C THR A 320 -10.97 -2.72 17.29
N MET A 321 -12.23 -2.26 17.40
CA MET A 321 -12.94 -2.16 18.70
C MET A 321 -13.68 -3.44 19.11
N LYS A 322 -13.75 -4.46 18.25
CA LYS A 322 -14.32 -5.76 18.64
C LYS A 322 -13.30 -6.56 19.47
N PRO A 323 -13.78 -7.47 20.37
CA PRO A 323 -12.89 -8.36 21.13
C PRO A 323 -11.94 -9.13 20.21
N TYR A 324 -10.69 -9.28 20.60
CA TYR A 324 -9.64 -9.92 19.80
C TYR A 324 -10.03 -11.33 19.35
N LYS A 325 -10.53 -12.15 20.27
CA LYS A 325 -11.02 -13.51 20.00
C LYS A 325 -12.05 -13.52 18.85
N ARG A 326 -13.02 -12.61 18.88
CA ARG A 326 -14.05 -12.49 17.84
C ARG A 326 -13.43 -12.18 16.48
N ARG A 327 -12.45 -11.28 16.43
CA ARG A 327 -11.76 -10.90 15.19
C ARG A 327 -10.92 -12.06 14.63
N VAL A 328 -10.16 -12.77 15.47
CA VAL A 328 -9.38 -13.95 15.07
C VAL A 328 -10.27 -15.06 14.52
N LEU A 329 -11.41 -15.35 15.19
CA LEU A 329 -12.34 -16.39 14.74
C LEU A 329 -13.04 -16.01 13.44
N GLY A 330 -13.43 -14.77 13.26
CA GLY A 330 -13.98 -14.28 11.98
C GLY A 330 -12.97 -14.34 10.86
N THR A 331 -11.71 -13.97 11.15
CA THR A 331 -10.61 -14.10 10.17
C THR A 331 -10.40 -15.57 9.78
N TYR A 332 -10.41 -16.51 10.73
CA TYR A 332 -10.34 -17.94 10.43
C TYR A 332 -11.44 -18.37 9.45
N VAL A 333 -12.70 -18.00 9.72
CA VAL A 333 -13.84 -18.33 8.85
C VAL A 333 -13.66 -17.75 7.45
N LEU A 334 -13.22 -16.49 7.35
CA LEU A 334 -12.93 -15.86 6.06
C LEU A 334 -11.84 -16.62 5.29
N LEU A 335 -10.73 -16.96 5.95
CA LEU A 335 -9.61 -17.67 5.31
C LEU A 335 -10.03 -19.06 4.83
N GLU A 336 -10.74 -19.85 5.66
CA GLU A 336 -11.25 -21.17 5.27
C GLU A 336 -12.18 -21.06 4.07
N GLN A 337 -13.16 -20.13 4.12
CA GLN A 337 -14.10 -19.97 3.01
C GLN A 337 -13.41 -19.50 1.73
N SER A 338 -12.42 -18.62 1.83
CA SER A 338 -11.63 -18.16 0.68
C SER A 338 -10.94 -19.33 -0.03
N ILE A 339 -10.35 -20.26 0.73
CA ILE A 339 -9.72 -21.47 0.18
C ILE A 339 -10.76 -22.34 -0.51
N ARG A 340 -11.92 -22.58 0.10
CA ARG A 340 -13.02 -23.36 -0.49
C ARG A 340 -13.57 -22.72 -1.77
N THR A 341 -13.74 -21.41 -1.78
CA THR A 341 -14.19 -20.65 -2.96
C THR A 341 -13.17 -20.76 -4.10
N VAL A 342 -11.87 -20.58 -3.81
CA VAL A 342 -10.82 -20.75 -4.83
C VAL A 342 -10.78 -22.18 -5.37
N ALA A 343 -10.91 -23.19 -4.50
CA ALA A 343 -10.96 -24.60 -4.93
C ALA A 343 -12.12 -24.87 -5.90
N ARG A 344 -13.30 -24.36 -5.58
CA ARG A 344 -14.51 -24.52 -6.41
C ARG A 344 -14.43 -23.75 -7.73
N GLU A 345 -13.92 -22.51 -7.70
CA GLU A 345 -13.93 -21.57 -8.82
C GLU A 345 -12.60 -21.51 -9.60
N ARG A 346 -11.64 -22.40 -9.35
CA ARG A 346 -10.27 -22.35 -9.86
C ARG A 346 -10.15 -22.11 -11.36
N GLU A 347 -11.01 -22.77 -12.16
CA GLU A 347 -11.00 -22.62 -13.62
C GLU A 347 -11.54 -21.25 -14.07
N ARG A 348 -12.54 -20.74 -13.36
CA ARG A 348 -13.09 -19.40 -13.61
C ARG A 348 -12.08 -18.32 -13.28
N ILE A 349 -11.40 -18.45 -12.14
CA ILE A 349 -10.33 -17.53 -11.73
C ILE A 349 -9.20 -17.54 -12.75
N ALA A 350 -8.78 -18.72 -13.21
CA ALA A 350 -7.73 -18.83 -14.22
C ALA A 350 -8.11 -18.14 -15.53
N ARG A 351 -9.36 -18.30 -16.00
CA ARG A 351 -9.89 -17.59 -17.19
C ARG A 351 -9.92 -16.07 -16.96
N ALA A 352 -10.43 -15.60 -15.84
CA ALA A 352 -10.51 -14.18 -15.51
C ALA A 352 -9.09 -13.53 -15.47
N LYS A 353 -8.12 -14.19 -14.83
CA LYS A 353 -6.72 -13.74 -14.83
C LYS A 353 -6.12 -13.68 -16.23
N ALA A 354 -6.40 -14.68 -17.07
CA ALA A 354 -5.92 -14.71 -18.46
C ALA A 354 -6.56 -13.58 -19.30
N GLU A 355 -7.86 -13.32 -19.14
CA GLU A 355 -8.57 -12.23 -19.81
C GLU A 355 -7.98 -10.87 -19.43
N ASP A 356 -7.82 -10.59 -18.12
CA ASP A 356 -7.26 -9.32 -17.65
C ASP A 356 -5.80 -9.11 -18.12
N ARG A 357 -4.98 -10.18 -18.17
CA ARG A 357 -3.60 -10.11 -18.67
C ARG A 357 -3.52 -9.91 -20.18
N ALA A 358 -4.51 -10.40 -20.92
CA ALA A 358 -4.61 -10.19 -22.36
C ALA A 358 -5.19 -8.83 -22.73
N ALA A 359 -5.89 -8.16 -21.81
CA ALA A 359 -6.53 -6.88 -22.06
C ALA A 359 -5.51 -5.80 -22.47
N ARG A 360 -5.86 -5.03 -23.50
CA ARG A 360 -5.02 -3.95 -24.07
C ARG A 360 -5.80 -2.65 -24.15
N PRO A 361 -6.20 -2.06 -23.01
CA PRO A 361 -6.88 -0.76 -23.01
C PRO A 361 -5.96 0.31 -23.64
N ALA A 362 -6.56 1.27 -24.35
CA ALA A 362 -5.80 2.35 -24.99
C ALA A 362 -5.20 3.32 -23.96
N ARG A 363 -5.87 3.47 -22.82
CA ARG A 363 -5.51 4.42 -21.77
C ARG A 363 -5.40 3.75 -20.42
N LEU A 364 -4.61 4.36 -19.54
CA LEU A 364 -4.49 4.02 -18.13
C LEU A 364 -4.91 5.20 -17.27
N LEU A 365 -5.87 4.99 -16.37
CA LEU A 365 -6.24 5.96 -15.34
C LEU A 365 -5.12 6.03 -14.29
N VAL A 366 -4.58 7.23 -14.05
CA VAL A 366 -3.48 7.48 -13.11
C VAL A 366 -3.74 8.65 -12.16
N GLY A 367 -4.84 9.36 -12.33
CA GLY A 367 -5.27 10.42 -11.42
C GLY A 367 -6.78 10.53 -11.38
N TRP A 368 -7.32 10.75 -10.19
CA TRP A 368 -8.75 10.87 -9.94
C TRP A 368 -9.04 11.77 -8.75
N GLU A 369 -10.24 12.29 -8.69
CA GLU A 369 -10.75 13.04 -7.56
C GLU A 369 -12.14 12.54 -7.17
N ARG A 370 -12.56 12.83 -5.95
CA ARG A 370 -13.90 12.45 -5.48
C ARG A 370 -14.96 13.15 -6.33
N ASP A 371 -15.98 12.40 -6.74
CA ASP A 371 -17.16 12.98 -7.37
C ASP A 371 -17.88 13.88 -6.35
N PRO A 372 -18.33 15.10 -6.72
CA PRO A 372 -19.10 15.95 -5.82
C PRO A 372 -20.46 15.36 -5.45
N GLU A 373 -21.07 14.56 -6.32
CA GLU A 373 -22.36 13.94 -6.12
C GLU A 373 -22.22 12.48 -5.68
N PRO A 374 -23.06 12.01 -4.73
CA PRO A 374 -23.04 10.61 -4.32
C PRO A 374 -23.57 9.70 -5.45
N LEU A 375 -22.92 8.54 -5.62
CA LEU A 375 -23.37 7.48 -6.52
C LEU A 375 -24.68 6.85 -6.04
N ALA A 376 -24.81 6.70 -4.72
CA ALA A 376 -25.95 6.05 -4.08
C ALA A 376 -25.98 6.37 -2.59
N THR A 377 -27.13 6.14 -1.97
CA THR A 377 -27.24 5.97 -0.52
C THR A 377 -27.30 4.48 -0.21
N ARG A 378 -26.48 4.00 0.74
CA ARG A 378 -26.47 2.60 1.17
C ARG A 378 -26.78 2.49 2.65
N ASP A 379 -27.54 1.46 3.01
CA ASP A 379 -27.75 1.09 4.40
C ASP A 379 -26.44 0.64 5.03
N PHE A 380 -26.11 1.23 6.16
CA PHE A 380 -24.90 0.95 6.92
C PHE A 380 -25.27 0.56 8.36
N LYS A 381 -24.75 -0.55 8.82
CA LYS A 381 -24.93 -1.03 10.20
C LYS A 381 -23.96 -0.29 11.12
N GLY A 382 -24.31 0.91 11.54
CA GLY A 382 -23.54 1.76 12.41
C GLY A 382 -23.91 1.62 13.87
N TYR A 383 -23.28 2.45 14.68
CA TYR A 383 -23.70 2.73 16.07
C TYR A 383 -24.10 4.19 16.18
N ARG A 384 -25.00 4.50 17.15
CA ARG A 384 -25.32 5.87 17.52
C ARG A 384 -24.10 6.53 18.14
N TYR A 385 -23.93 7.81 17.93
CA TYR A 385 -22.96 8.64 18.60
C TYR A 385 -23.59 9.93 19.09
N ASP A 386 -23.10 10.42 20.21
CA ASP A 386 -23.41 11.73 20.76
C ASP A 386 -22.28 12.70 20.45
N ARG A 387 -22.60 13.99 20.42
CA ARG A 387 -21.60 15.04 20.41
C ARG A 387 -21.59 15.74 21.75
N TYR A 388 -20.40 16.08 22.22
CA TYR A 388 -20.19 16.83 23.45
C TYR A 388 -19.12 17.90 23.25
N ASP A 389 -19.29 19.04 23.94
CA ASP A 389 -18.31 20.13 23.91
C ASP A 389 -17.14 19.79 24.85
N SER A 390 -16.00 19.46 24.25
CA SER A 390 -14.79 19.13 24.99
C SER A 390 -14.09 20.42 25.46
N LYS A 391 -13.89 20.57 26.75
CA LYS A 391 -13.08 21.67 27.28
C LYS A 391 -11.59 21.54 26.94
N ALA A 392 -11.12 20.31 26.68
CA ALA A 392 -9.71 20.03 26.35
C ALA A 392 -9.37 20.40 24.90
N SER A 393 -10.23 20.04 23.94
CA SER A 393 -10.03 20.38 22.53
C SER A 393 -10.58 21.76 22.17
N GLY A 394 -11.56 22.28 22.92
CA GLY A 394 -12.28 23.51 22.62
C GLY A 394 -13.31 23.37 21.50
N THR A 395 -13.60 22.14 21.08
CA THR A 395 -14.53 21.84 19.98
C THR A 395 -15.55 20.76 20.37
N SER A 396 -16.54 20.56 19.48
CA SER A 396 -17.53 19.48 19.61
C SER A 396 -16.94 18.16 19.13
N GLU A 397 -16.80 17.21 20.05
CA GLU A 397 -16.21 15.89 19.84
C GLU A 397 -17.27 14.79 19.78
N LEU A 398 -16.90 13.63 19.23
CA LEU A 398 -17.76 12.48 19.01
C LEU A 398 -17.55 11.44 20.11
N ARG A 399 -18.67 10.84 20.60
CA ARG A 399 -18.64 9.71 21.53
C ARG A 399 -19.59 8.61 21.04
N TRP A 400 -19.04 7.43 20.79
CA TRP A 400 -19.82 6.25 20.40
C TRP A 400 -20.55 5.67 21.60
N THR A 401 -21.86 5.39 21.43
CA THR A 401 -22.72 4.89 22.53
C THR A 401 -22.77 3.37 22.59
N GLY A 402 -22.42 2.68 21.51
CA GLY A 402 -22.60 1.23 21.34
C GLY A 402 -24.04 0.82 21.04
N GLU A 403 -24.99 1.77 20.88
CA GLU A 403 -26.38 1.48 20.47
C GLU A 403 -26.45 1.20 18.97
N PRO A 404 -26.86 0.00 18.53
CA PRO A 404 -26.97 -0.34 17.12
C PRO A 404 -27.97 0.55 16.38
N VAL A 405 -27.63 0.97 15.17
CA VAL A 405 -28.49 1.77 14.31
C VAL A 405 -28.25 1.43 12.85
N ALA A 406 -29.30 1.44 12.03
CA ALA A 406 -29.17 1.45 10.58
C ALA A 406 -29.13 2.90 10.09
N ILE A 407 -28.13 3.25 9.30
CA ILE A 407 -27.91 4.61 8.82
C ILE A 407 -27.82 4.56 7.28
N GLY A 408 -28.61 5.40 6.60
CA GLY A 408 -28.41 5.64 5.16
C GLY A 408 -27.20 6.55 4.96
N LEU A 409 -26.08 6.01 4.46
CA LEU A 409 -24.87 6.78 4.18
C LEU A 409 -24.72 7.06 2.68
N PRO A 410 -24.40 8.31 2.29
CA PRO A 410 -24.04 8.61 0.92
C PRO A 410 -22.70 7.94 0.58
N VAL A 411 -22.61 7.34 -0.60
CA VAL A 411 -21.40 6.69 -1.12
C VAL A 411 -20.97 7.44 -2.37
N TYR A 412 -19.78 7.99 -2.33
CA TYR A 412 -19.21 8.76 -3.42
C TYR A 412 -18.23 7.91 -4.23
N GLY A 413 -18.29 8.06 -5.54
CA GLY A 413 -17.29 7.54 -6.45
C GLY A 413 -16.15 8.52 -6.71
N VAL A 414 -15.38 8.22 -7.75
CA VAL A 414 -14.35 9.12 -8.26
C VAL A 414 -14.56 9.37 -9.75
N ARG A 415 -14.17 10.56 -10.20
CA ARG A 415 -14.07 10.94 -11.61
C ARG A 415 -12.61 10.99 -12.05
N PRO A 416 -12.30 10.56 -13.28
CA PRO A 416 -10.96 10.68 -13.84
C PRO A 416 -10.51 12.13 -13.93
N THR A 417 -9.27 12.42 -13.54
CA THR A 417 -8.60 13.72 -13.74
C THR A 417 -7.38 13.60 -14.63
N ARG A 418 -6.72 12.43 -14.64
CA ARG A 418 -5.55 12.17 -15.49
C ARG A 418 -5.58 10.76 -16.04
N GLU A 419 -5.44 10.64 -17.34
CA GLU A 419 -5.22 9.39 -18.05
C GLU A 419 -3.97 9.53 -18.92
N ILE A 420 -3.29 8.42 -19.15
CA ILE A 420 -2.14 8.35 -20.05
C ILE A 420 -2.44 7.40 -21.20
N ASP A 421 -2.09 7.82 -22.41
CA ASP A 421 -2.09 6.94 -23.58
C ASP A 421 -0.84 6.08 -23.57
N PHE A 422 -1.00 4.76 -23.75
CA PHE A 422 0.17 3.89 -23.85
C PHE A 422 1.00 4.21 -25.09
N PRO A 423 2.31 4.49 -24.95
CA PRO A 423 3.20 4.53 -26.11
C PRO A 423 3.40 3.10 -26.66
N ARG A 424 4.00 2.98 -27.82
CA ARG A 424 4.43 1.65 -28.31
C ARG A 424 5.45 1.00 -27.36
N ALA A 425 6.36 1.80 -26.84
CA ALA A 425 7.35 1.40 -25.84
C ALA A 425 7.84 2.61 -25.03
N TRP A 426 8.42 2.31 -23.91
CA TRP A 426 9.19 3.23 -23.08
C TRP A 426 10.68 2.94 -23.28
N TRP A 427 11.50 3.99 -23.21
CA TRP A 427 12.95 3.89 -23.29
C TRP A 427 13.61 4.49 -22.07
N ILE A 428 14.60 3.79 -21.52
CA ILE A 428 15.38 4.21 -20.35
C ILE A 428 16.85 4.07 -20.69
N ARG A 429 17.65 5.07 -20.32
CA ARG A 429 19.11 5.00 -20.48
C ARG A 429 19.73 4.06 -19.44
N PRO A 430 20.89 3.39 -19.76
CA PRO A 430 21.48 2.38 -18.89
C PRO A 430 21.98 2.90 -17.55
N GLU A 431 22.28 4.20 -17.43
CA GLU A 431 22.68 4.85 -16.17
C GLU A 431 21.56 4.92 -15.13
N GLN A 432 20.32 4.70 -15.52
CA GLN A 432 19.15 4.67 -14.62
C GLN A 432 19.01 3.28 -13.96
N THR A 433 20.07 2.83 -13.28
CA THR A 433 20.22 1.46 -12.76
C THR A 433 19.11 1.07 -11.78
N ASP A 434 18.72 1.99 -10.88
CA ASP A 434 17.73 1.72 -9.84
C ASP A 434 16.32 1.55 -10.43
N MET A 435 15.95 2.38 -11.41
CA MET A 435 14.69 2.25 -12.14
C MET A 435 14.62 0.91 -12.87
N ILE A 436 15.70 0.54 -13.57
CA ILE A 436 15.79 -0.72 -14.32
C ILE A 436 15.72 -1.92 -13.36
N ALA A 437 16.40 -1.84 -12.21
CA ALA A 437 16.37 -2.88 -11.19
C ALA A 437 14.97 -3.06 -10.59
N THR A 438 14.30 -1.97 -10.24
CA THR A 438 12.92 -1.97 -9.71
C THR A 438 11.94 -2.58 -10.73
N LEU A 439 11.97 -2.15 -11.98
CA LEU A 439 11.12 -2.71 -13.04
C LEU A 439 11.38 -4.21 -13.26
N ARG A 440 12.64 -4.64 -13.19
CA ARG A 440 13.02 -6.06 -13.28
C ARG A 440 12.49 -6.84 -12.09
N ALA A 441 12.57 -6.29 -10.89
CA ALA A 441 12.00 -6.90 -9.69
C ALA A 441 10.49 -7.10 -9.80
N HIS A 442 9.79 -6.16 -10.45
CA HIS A 442 8.36 -6.30 -10.80
C HIS A 442 8.07 -7.28 -11.94
N GLY A 443 9.08 -7.81 -12.63
CA GLY A 443 8.91 -8.73 -13.75
C GLY A 443 8.55 -8.08 -15.07
N VAL A 444 8.77 -6.78 -15.20
CA VAL A 444 8.61 -6.07 -16.47
C VAL A 444 9.62 -6.61 -17.48
N GLN A 445 9.14 -7.02 -18.66
CA GLN A 445 9.99 -7.50 -19.73
C GLN A 445 10.70 -6.34 -20.42
N MET A 446 11.98 -6.52 -20.70
CA MET A 446 12.87 -5.49 -21.25
C MET A 446 13.72 -6.06 -22.38
N GLU A 447 13.92 -5.24 -23.41
CA GLU A 447 14.86 -5.48 -24.50
C GLU A 447 16.04 -4.50 -24.33
N THR A 448 17.26 -4.98 -24.54
CA THR A 448 18.47 -4.16 -24.37
C THR A 448 19.08 -3.85 -25.73
N LEU A 449 19.46 -2.60 -25.99
CA LEU A 449 20.15 -2.20 -27.21
C LEU A 449 21.54 -2.84 -27.30
N ALA A 450 21.83 -3.47 -28.45
CA ALA A 450 23.16 -4.01 -28.72
C ALA A 450 24.18 -2.91 -29.09
N GLU A 451 23.74 -1.88 -29.79
CA GLU A 451 24.56 -0.75 -30.25
C GLU A 451 23.80 0.56 -30.10
N ALA A 452 24.53 1.68 -30.18
CA ALA A 452 23.90 3.01 -30.05
C ALA A 452 22.89 3.25 -31.18
N CYS A 453 21.77 3.89 -30.86
CA CYS A 453 20.70 4.16 -31.81
C CYS A 453 20.10 5.56 -31.52
N THR A 454 19.82 6.32 -32.59
CA THR A 454 19.12 7.62 -32.44
C THR A 454 17.70 7.50 -33.00
N LEU A 455 16.73 7.87 -32.16
CA LEU A 455 15.31 7.76 -32.49
C LEU A 455 14.56 9.06 -32.23
N PRO A 456 13.53 9.38 -33.03
CA PRO A 456 12.59 10.43 -32.71
C PRO A 456 11.68 9.95 -31.57
N LEU A 457 11.96 10.41 -30.34
CA LEU A 457 11.22 10.03 -29.14
C LEU A 457 10.54 11.23 -28.52
N GLU A 458 9.39 11.00 -27.92
CA GLU A 458 8.71 11.96 -27.08
C GLU A 458 9.45 12.10 -25.75
N THR A 459 9.84 13.33 -25.43
CA THR A 459 10.54 13.73 -24.21
C THR A 459 9.64 14.57 -23.35
N VAL A 460 9.82 14.50 -22.03
CA VAL A 460 9.07 15.27 -21.06
C VAL A 460 10.03 16.12 -20.23
N GLY A 461 9.82 17.43 -20.22
CA GLY A 461 10.63 18.39 -19.48
C GLY A 461 9.85 19.11 -18.38
N PHE A 462 10.50 19.40 -17.25
CA PHE A 462 9.94 20.10 -16.10
C PHE A 462 10.79 21.34 -15.77
N ALA A 463 10.13 22.48 -15.57
CA ALA A 463 10.82 23.72 -15.26
C ALA A 463 11.32 23.75 -13.80
N SER A 464 10.47 23.43 -12.83
CA SER A 464 10.83 23.32 -11.42
C SER A 464 10.04 22.23 -10.73
N GLY A 465 10.46 21.82 -9.53
CA GLY A 465 9.81 20.74 -8.77
C GLY A 465 8.33 20.96 -8.47
N LYS A 466 7.85 22.20 -8.43
CA LYS A 466 6.42 22.53 -8.20
C LYS A 466 5.59 22.57 -9.50
N GLU A 467 6.22 22.68 -10.66
CA GLU A 467 5.53 22.71 -11.96
C GLU A 467 5.36 21.32 -12.59
N ARG A 468 5.39 20.27 -11.78
CA ARG A 468 5.09 18.88 -12.23
C ARG A 468 3.72 18.77 -12.92
N ALA A 469 2.80 19.67 -12.61
CA ALA A 469 1.45 19.70 -13.20
C ALA A 469 1.42 20.12 -14.69
N ASN A 470 2.45 20.81 -15.21
CA ASN A 470 2.49 21.31 -16.58
C ASN A 470 3.79 20.88 -17.30
N PRO A 471 3.96 19.59 -17.59
CA PRO A 471 5.14 19.11 -18.29
C PRO A 471 5.20 19.66 -19.72
N ARG A 472 6.40 19.98 -20.20
CA ARG A 472 6.64 20.31 -21.60
C ARG A 472 6.95 19.02 -22.37
N VAL A 473 6.09 18.68 -23.29
CA VAL A 473 6.22 17.48 -24.13
C VAL A 473 6.71 17.90 -25.52
N SER A 474 7.74 17.23 -26.04
CA SER A 474 8.26 17.47 -27.38
C SER A 474 8.79 16.17 -27.99
N VAL A 475 8.74 16.05 -29.32
CA VAL A 475 9.38 14.97 -30.04
C VAL A 475 10.71 15.47 -30.60
N GLN A 476 11.79 14.79 -30.27
CA GLN A 476 13.13 15.17 -30.75
C GLN A 476 14.01 13.92 -30.94
N PRO A 477 15.08 14.02 -31.76
CA PRO A 477 16.07 12.96 -31.87
C PRO A 477 16.75 12.72 -30.51
N VAL A 478 16.62 11.51 -29.97
CA VAL A 478 17.26 11.07 -28.73
C VAL A 478 18.33 10.03 -29.07
N ALA A 479 19.58 10.35 -28.75
CA ALA A 479 20.67 9.40 -28.86
C ALA A 479 20.64 8.44 -27.64
N LEU A 480 20.42 7.17 -27.90
CA LEU A 480 20.42 6.09 -26.91
C LEU A 480 21.71 5.30 -27.04
N PRO A 481 22.53 5.17 -26.00
CA PRO A 481 23.75 4.36 -26.03
C PRO A 481 23.43 2.86 -26.07
N ALA A 482 24.42 2.04 -26.41
CA ALA A 482 24.34 0.59 -26.18
C ALA A 482 24.01 0.31 -24.71
N GLY A 483 23.20 -0.70 -24.42
CA GLY A 483 22.72 -1.00 -23.08
C GLY A 483 21.45 -0.25 -22.68
N ALA A 484 20.96 0.73 -23.46
CA ALA A 484 19.65 1.35 -23.20
C ALA A 484 18.53 0.30 -23.28
N VAL A 485 17.51 0.47 -22.45
CA VAL A 485 16.45 -0.51 -22.24
C VAL A 485 15.15 -0.05 -22.88
N ARG A 486 14.54 -0.95 -23.67
CA ARG A 486 13.21 -0.76 -24.26
C ARG A 486 12.19 -1.64 -23.54
N ILE A 487 11.06 -1.05 -23.18
CA ILE A 487 9.94 -1.70 -22.49
C ILE A 487 8.72 -1.59 -23.39
N SER A 488 8.38 -2.68 -24.08
CA SER A 488 7.20 -2.72 -24.94
C SER A 488 5.91 -2.56 -24.13
N SER A 489 4.96 -1.79 -24.64
CA SER A 489 3.62 -1.74 -24.08
C SER A 489 2.77 -2.95 -24.46
N ASP A 490 3.26 -3.87 -25.27
CA ASP A 490 2.62 -5.14 -25.57
C ASP A 490 3.15 -6.26 -24.67
N GLN A 491 2.83 -6.18 -23.39
CA GLN A 491 3.16 -7.19 -22.38
C GLN A 491 2.12 -7.16 -21.25
N ALA A 492 2.02 -8.23 -20.48
CA ALA A 492 1.09 -8.31 -19.34
C ALA A 492 1.35 -7.24 -18.26
N GLY A 493 2.64 -6.94 -17.98
CA GLY A 493 3.06 -5.93 -17.00
C GLY A 493 2.95 -4.47 -17.44
N ARG A 494 2.35 -4.19 -18.62
CA ARG A 494 2.33 -2.85 -19.23
C ARG A 494 1.75 -1.77 -18.35
N ALA A 495 0.70 -2.07 -17.60
CA ALA A 495 0.03 -1.09 -16.75
C ALA A 495 0.89 -0.69 -15.55
N LEU A 496 1.52 -1.67 -14.90
CA LEU A 496 2.46 -1.41 -13.81
C LEU A 496 3.68 -0.63 -14.32
N ALA A 497 4.26 -1.04 -15.45
CA ALA A 497 5.34 -0.30 -16.09
C ALA A 497 4.94 1.15 -16.39
N ALA A 498 3.75 1.37 -16.96
CA ALA A 498 3.25 2.71 -17.26
C ALA A 498 3.02 3.56 -15.99
N ALA A 499 2.46 2.97 -14.93
CA ALA A 499 2.27 3.68 -13.66
C ALA A 499 3.60 4.12 -13.02
N LEU A 500 4.67 3.33 -13.18
CA LEU A 500 6.00 3.65 -12.67
C LEU A 500 6.76 4.63 -13.56
N LEU A 501 6.57 4.56 -14.89
CA LEU A 501 7.37 5.30 -15.87
C LEU A 501 6.75 6.63 -16.27
N ALA A 502 5.41 6.73 -16.29
CA ALA A 502 4.75 7.97 -16.72
C ALA A 502 4.80 9.03 -15.63
N PRO A 503 5.41 10.19 -15.89
CA PRO A 503 5.54 11.24 -14.88
C PRO A 503 4.20 11.81 -14.40
N GLU A 504 3.12 11.58 -15.15
CA GLU A 504 1.75 11.95 -14.79
C GLU A 504 1.16 11.08 -13.68
N SER A 505 1.73 9.91 -13.42
CA SER A 505 1.26 8.99 -12.39
C SER A 505 1.76 9.41 -11.00
N ASP A 506 0.87 9.32 -10.00
CA ASP A 506 1.22 9.56 -8.59
C ASP A 506 2.14 8.45 -8.02
N ASP A 507 2.29 7.33 -8.74
CA ASP A 507 3.19 6.22 -8.41
C ASP A 507 4.46 6.18 -9.27
N SER A 508 4.68 7.20 -10.12
CA SER A 508 5.86 7.26 -10.99
C SER A 508 7.17 7.43 -10.20
N PHE A 509 8.28 7.04 -10.81
CA PHE A 509 9.62 7.32 -10.27
C PHE A 509 9.84 8.81 -10.00
N LEU A 510 9.24 9.70 -10.82
CA LEU A 510 9.27 11.13 -10.57
C LEU A 510 8.51 11.49 -9.28
N ALA A 511 7.28 10.99 -9.12
CA ALA A 511 6.47 11.25 -7.93
C ALA A 511 7.06 10.63 -6.65
N GLN A 512 7.82 9.56 -6.79
CA GLN A 512 8.55 8.89 -5.71
C GLN A 512 9.82 9.63 -5.28
N GLY A 513 10.22 10.71 -5.96
CA GLY A 513 11.36 11.54 -5.59
C GLY A 513 12.71 11.08 -6.13
N TYR A 514 12.77 10.13 -7.06
CA TYR A 514 14.05 9.67 -7.65
C TYR A 514 14.88 10.81 -8.27
N PHE A 515 14.22 11.90 -8.68
CA PHE A 515 14.85 13.02 -9.39
C PHE A 515 14.76 14.35 -8.64
N ASP A 516 14.42 14.35 -7.36
CA ASP A 516 14.24 15.61 -6.61
C ASP A 516 15.48 16.49 -6.58
N GLN A 517 16.68 15.87 -6.58
CA GLN A 517 17.94 16.60 -6.61
C GLN A 517 18.33 17.10 -8.03
N ALA A 518 17.77 16.47 -9.08
CA ALA A 518 18.06 16.84 -10.47
C ALA A 518 17.09 17.91 -11.01
N LEU A 519 15.98 18.14 -10.31
CA LEU A 519 15.01 19.17 -10.70
C LEU A 519 15.63 20.57 -10.51
N PRO A 520 15.40 21.50 -11.44
CA PRO A 520 15.86 22.87 -11.27
C PRO A 520 15.35 23.46 -9.95
N PRO A 521 16.20 24.22 -9.24
CA PRO A 521 15.79 24.86 -8.01
C PRO A 521 14.66 25.85 -8.28
N GLU A 522 13.72 25.97 -7.35
CA GLU A 522 12.69 27.00 -7.43
C GLU A 522 13.37 28.37 -7.33
N SER A 523 13.13 29.22 -8.33
CA SER A 523 13.60 30.62 -8.28
C SER A 523 12.95 31.35 -7.11
N ARG A 524 13.75 31.75 -6.14
CA ARG A 524 13.28 32.47 -4.95
C ARG A 524 14.14 33.69 -4.72
N LEU A 525 13.51 34.86 -4.74
CA LEU A 525 14.09 36.09 -4.23
C LEU A 525 13.30 36.54 -3.00
N PRO A 526 13.96 36.89 -1.89
CA PRO A 526 13.29 37.50 -0.75
C PRO A 526 12.52 38.76 -1.18
N ARG A 527 11.35 38.98 -0.60
CA ARG A 527 10.46 40.06 -0.98
C ARG A 527 11.11 41.43 -0.97
N HIS A 528 12.00 41.71 -0.03
CA HIS A 528 12.73 42.97 0.10
C HIS A 528 13.74 43.21 -1.04
N LEU A 529 14.10 42.18 -1.82
CA LEU A 529 14.91 42.29 -3.04
C LEU A 529 14.03 42.24 -4.29
N LEU A 530 13.00 41.37 -4.28
CA LEU A 530 12.13 41.18 -5.44
C LEU A 530 11.23 42.39 -5.71
N ALA A 531 10.70 43.04 -4.70
CA ALA A 531 9.82 44.18 -4.90
C ALA A 531 10.57 45.37 -5.53
N PRO A 532 11.75 45.80 -5.05
CA PRO A 532 12.54 46.84 -5.73
C PRO A 532 13.00 46.45 -7.13
N LEU A 533 13.30 45.17 -7.37
CA LEU A 533 13.64 44.66 -8.70
C LEU A 533 12.45 44.80 -9.64
N ALA A 534 11.25 44.37 -9.22
CA ALA A 534 10.01 44.47 -9.99
C ALA A 534 9.69 45.94 -10.33
N ASP A 535 9.81 46.85 -9.36
CA ASP A 535 9.58 48.29 -9.58
C ASP A 535 10.57 48.88 -10.59
N ARG A 536 11.84 48.47 -10.54
CA ARG A 536 12.86 48.87 -11.50
C ARG A 536 12.58 48.32 -12.90
N MET A 537 12.19 47.06 -13.01
CA MET A 537 11.78 46.45 -14.29
C MET A 537 10.58 47.19 -14.89
N MET A 538 9.59 47.54 -14.05
CA MET A 538 8.40 48.30 -14.46
C MET A 538 8.75 49.71 -14.97
N GLN A 539 9.75 50.36 -14.37
CA GLN A 539 10.23 51.67 -14.80
C GLN A 539 11.00 51.61 -16.11
N ASN A 540 11.87 50.58 -16.27
CA ASN A 540 12.80 50.47 -17.38
C ASN A 540 12.21 49.83 -18.63
N ASP A 541 11.10 49.06 -18.52
CA ASP A 541 10.43 48.38 -19.63
C ASP A 541 8.95 48.78 -19.71
N PRO A 542 8.60 49.81 -20.49
CA PRO A 542 7.20 50.24 -20.68
C PRO A 542 6.31 49.16 -21.28
N ALA A 543 6.84 48.30 -22.16
CA ALA A 543 6.07 47.21 -22.77
C ALA A 543 5.75 46.12 -21.76
N LEU A 544 6.69 45.80 -20.88
CA LEU A 544 6.47 44.85 -19.79
C LEU A 544 5.48 45.40 -18.76
N ARG A 545 5.53 46.68 -18.45
CA ARG A 545 4.58 47.38 -17.60
C ARG A 545 3.15 47.27 -18.15
N GLU A 546 2.98 47.52 -19.45
CA GLU A 546 1.67 47.41 -20.12
C GLU A 546 1.13 45.96 -20.05
N ARG A 547 1.97 44.97 -20.33
CA ARG A 547 1.62 43.52 -20.19
C ARG A 547 1.20 43.17 -18.77
N PHE A 548 1.85 43.77 -17.76
CA PHE A 548 1.45 43.55 -16.36
C PHE A 548 0.09 44.17 -16.05
N ALA A 549 -0.18 45.37 -16.53
CA ALA A 549 -1.48 46.02 -16.37
C ALA A 549 -2.60 45.17 -17.02
N GLN A 550 -2.37 44.65 -18.23
CA GLN A 550 -3.29 43.74 -18.91
C GLN A 550 -3.52 42.43 -18.12
N ALA A 551 -2.45 41.85 -17.55
CA ALA A 551 -2.56 40.66 -16.74
C ALA A 551 -3.39 40.88 -15.46
N LEU A 552 -3.21 42.04 -14.79
CA LEU A 552 -4.02 42.43 -13.63
C LEU A 552 -5.50 42.66 -13.98
N ALA A 553 -5.77 43.20 -15.15
CA ALA A 553 -7.14 43.40 -15.62
C ALA A 553 -7.85 42.10 -15.98
N ALA A 554 -7.09 41.11 -16.50
CA ALA A 554 -7.62 39.80 -16.91
C ALA A 554 -7.80 38.83 -15.76
N ASP A 555 -6.97 38.91 -14.70
CA ASP A 555 -6.94 37.95 -13.58
C ASP A 555 -7.12 38.66 -12.23
N ARG A 556 -8.33 38.53 -11.65
CA ARG A 556 -8.67 39.12 -10.34
C ARG A 556 -7.87 38.49 -9.19
N ALA A 557 -7.52 37.21 -9.28
CA ALA A 557 -6.73 36.52 -8.24
C ALA A 557 -5.30 37.09 -8.25
N LEU A 558 -4.69 37.22 -9.41
CA LEU A 558 -3.38 37.88 -9.57
C LEU A 558 -3.42 39.31 -9.04
N ALA A 559 -4.47 40.06 -9.36
CA ALA A 559 -4.61 41.45 -8.93
C ALA A 559 -4.73 41.60 -7.41
N ALA A 560 -5.36 40.65 -6.73
CA ALA A 560 -5.60 40.66 -5.29
C ALA A 560 -4.43 40.14 -4.45
N ASP A 561 -3.54 39.32 -5.02
CA ASP A 561 -2.45 38.68 -4.28
C ASP A 561 -1.09 39.34 -4.53
N PRO A 562 -0.53 40.09 -3.53
CA PRO A 562 0.78 40.70 -3.65
C PRO A 562 1.93 39.73 -3.95
N GLN A 563 1.85 38.46 -3.51
CA GLN A 563 2.87 37.44 -3.81
C GLN A 563 2.78 37.00 -5.27
N ALA A 564 1.56 36.74 -5.77
CA ALA A 564 1.35 36.39 -7.17
C ALA A 564 1.83 37.52 -8.12
N ARG A 565 1.57 38.78 -7.75
CA ARG A 565 2.07 39.95 -8.50
C ARG A 565 3.60 39.99 -8.56
N LEU A 566 4.29 39.79 -7.43
CA LEU A 566 5.75 39.76 -7.41
C LEU A 566 6.30 38.56 -8.16
N ARG A 567 5.64 37.38 -8.06
CA ARG A 567 6.02 36.20 -8.82
C ARG A 567 5.92 36.44 -10.34
N TRP A 568 4.90 37.12 -10.81
CA TRP A 568 4.76 37.51 -12.22
C TRP A 568 5.99 38.26 -12.75
N TRP A 569 6.59 39.14 -11.92
CA TRP A 569 7.80 39.87 -12.24
C TRP A 569 9.04 39.00 -12.17
N LEU A 570 9.17 38.16 -11.14
CA LEU A 570 10.28 37.21 -11.00
C LEU A 570 10.41 36.32 -12.23
N GLU A 571 9.31 35.75 -12.71
CA GLU A 571 9.26 34.87 -13.89
C GLU A 571 9.77 35.56 -15.17
N ARG A 572 9.80 36.90 -15.21
CA ARG A 572 10.25 37.71 -16.36
C ARG A 572 11.61 38.37 -16.12
N SER A 573 12.21 38.13 -14.97
CA SER A 573 13.54 38.66 -14.61
C SER A 573 14.67 37.71 -15.06
N ASP A 574 15.89 38.20 -15.02
CA ASP A 574 17.11 37.38 -15.26
C ASP A 574 17.44 36.42 -14.10
N TYR A 575 16.74 36.57 -12.99
CA TYR A 575 16.90 35.70 -11.80
C TYR A 575 15.92 34.51 -11.80
N PHE A 576 15.12 34.38 -12.85
CA PHE A 576 14.23 33.22 -12.98
C PHE A 576 14.95 32.07 -13.67
N GLU A 577 14.99 30.91 -12.99
CA GLU A 577 15.56 29.68 -13.55
C GLU A 577 14.68 29.16 -14.69
N ARG A 578 15.25 29.10 -15.90
CA ARG A 578 14.54 28.68 -17.12
C ARG A 578 15.01 27.33 -17.64
N SER A 579 15.99 26.71 -16.97
CA SER A 579 16.42 25.37 -17.37
C SER A 579 15.30 24.36 -17.18
N LEU A 580 15.29 23.34 -18.01
CA LEU A 580 14.36 22.23 -17.93
C LEU A 580 15.13 20.98 -17.51
N PHE A 581 14.62 20.30 -16.50
CA PHE A 581 14.98 18.91 -16.25
C PHE A 581 14.27 18.04 -17.29
N THR A 582 15.03 17.33 -18.12
CA THR A 582 14.48 16.34 -19.03
C THR A 582 14.34 15.01 -18.29
N TYR A 583 13.10 14.54 -18.13
CA TYR A 583 12.83 13.25 -17.51
C TYR A 583 13.50 12.13 -18.30
N PRO A 584 14.29 11.24 -17.67
CA PRO A 584 15.12 10.28 -18.41
C PRO A 584 14.36 9.04 -18.92
N VAL A 585 13.05 9.15 -19.07
CA VAL A 585 12.17 8.15 -19.68
C VAL A 585 11.55 8.75 -20.92
N PHE A 586 11.74 8.08 -22.05
CA PHE A 586 11.27 8.54 -23.36
C PHE A 586 10.15 7.64 -23.88
N ARG A 587 9.24 8.19 -24.68
CA ARG A 587 8.11 7.46 -25.24
C ARG A 587 8.27 7.25 -26.76
N GLU A 588 8.19 6.00 -27.17
CA GLU A 588 8.18 5.61 -28.59
C GLU A 588 6.74 5.66 -29.12
N ARG A 589 6.45 6.55 -30.07
CA ARG A 589 5.14 6.63 -30.73
C ARG A 589 5.14 5.96 -32.10
N SER A 590 6.29 5.90 -32.77
CA SER A 590 6.48 5.26 -34.08
C SER A 590 7.43 4.08 -33.95
N ALA A 591 7.34 3.10 -34.86
CA ALA A 591 8.18 1.93 -34.81
C ALA A 591 9.68 2.29 -34.91
N ALA A 592 10.48 1.72 -34.03
CA ALA A 592 11.91 1.91 -33.96
C ALA A 592 12.64 0.81 -34.76
N ALA A 593 13.65 1.19 -35.53
CA ALA A 593 14.54 0.27 -36.26
C ALA A 593 15.92 0.31 -35.57
N CYS A 594 16.06 -0.36 -34.42
CA CYS A 594 17.34 -0.53 -33.72
C CYS A 594 17.66 -2.01 -33.55
N ARG A 595 18.95 -2.33 -33.28
CA ARG A 595 19.39 -3.69 -33.00
C ARG A 595 19.38 -3.98 -31.52
N PHE A 596 18.79 -5.11 -31.13
CA PHE A 596 18.70 -5.55 -29.74
C PHE A 596 19.66 -6.71 -29.47
N ALA A 597 20.17 -6.80 -28.24
CA ALA A 597 21.01 -7.90 -27.82
C ALA A 597 20.22 -9.22 -27.75
N GLY A 598 20.74 -10.30 -28.29
CA GLY A 598 20.11 -11.62 -28.20
C GLY A 598 19.01 -11.90 -29.23
N ARG A 599 18.84 -11.05 -30.23
CA ARG A 599 18.01 -11.33 -31.42
C ARG A 599 18.84 -11.63 -32.64
#